data_b421d26e9457e097a79745e9565f180f
#
_entry.id   b421d26e9457e097a79745e9565f180f
#
_cell.length_a   1.000
_cell.length_b   1.000
_cell.length_c   1.000
_cell.angle_alpha   90.00
_cell.angle_beta   90.00
_cell.angle_gamma   90.00
#
_symmetry.space_group_name_H-M   'P 1'
#
loop_
_entity.id
_entity.type
_entity.pdbx_description
1 polymer ?
#
loop_
_entity_poly.entity_id
_entity_poly.type
_entity_poly.pdbx_seq_one_letter_code
_entity_poly.pdbx_strand_id
1 'polypeptide(L)'
;MKRLPQMARIVPLVMLFVVCASTSHAFQFAGAGAKVGMLDPEGSDNAPVVSAHMEFDQPGTRWHLMPSMMLWNSNSMTGLNGNVDMYYHFVSEGSATPYAGTGIGIDHFDPDGPDNGSTRLGLNLFGGVRFPMSNGHLFMEGRYTASRYSQVSLMGGVTFLGR
;
A
#
# COMPACT_ATOMS: atom_id res chain seq x y z
N MET A 1 7.04 -28.19 -21.04
CA MET A 1 7.21 -27.62 -19.69
C MET A 1 6.23 -26.48 -19.57
N LYS A 2 5.17 -26.61 -18.74
CA LYS A 2 4.20 -25.52 -18.50
C LYS A 2 4.90 -24.43 -17.66
N ARG A 3 5.06 -23.24 -18.21
CA ARG A 3 5.57 -22.08 -17.44
C ARG A 3 4.54 -21.76 -16.37
N LEU A 4 4.94 -21.78 -15.11
CA LEU A 4 4.10 -21.28 -14.00
C LEU A 4 3.71 -19.83 -14.32
N PRO A 5 2.45 -19.44 -14.11
CA PRO A 5 2.00 -18.07 -14.33
C PRO A 5 2.86 -17.11 -13.49
N GLN A 6 3.20 -15.96 -14.05
CA GLN A 6 4.11 -14.98 -13.40
C GLN A 6 3.64 -14.56 -12.02
N MET A 7 2.34 -14.54 -11.75
CA MET A 7 1.76 -14.31 -10.42
C MET A 7 2.27 -15.29 -9.36
N ALA A 8 2.50 -16.57 -9.69
CA ALA A 8 3.01 -17.57 -8.76
C ALA A 8 4.46 -17.30 -8.29
N ARG A 9 5.19 -16.38 -8.96
CA ARG A 9 6.56 -16.00 -8.61
C ARG A 9 6.63 -14.77 -7.71
N ILE A 10 5.60 -13.92 -7.71
CA ILE A 10 5.56 -12.67 -6.95
C ILE A 10 5.08 -12.93 -5.51
N VAL A 11 4.12 -13.83 -5.33
CA VAL A 11 3.58 -14.21 -4.01
C VAL A 11 4.66 -14.62 -3.00
N PRO A 12 5.64 -15.51 -3.32
CA PRO A 12 6.68 -15.89 -2.36
C PRO A 12 7.64 -14.75 -2.03
N LEU A 13 7.86 -13.81 -2.95
CA LEU A 13 8.74 -12.66 -2.71
C LEU A 13 8.11 -11.68 -1.70
N VAL A 14 6.82 -11.42 -1.82
CA VAL A 14 6.06 -10.58 -0.88
C VAL A 14 5.97 -11.26 0.48
N MET A 15 5.72 -12.58 0.53
CA MET A 15 5.73 -13.35 1.78
C MET A 15 7.10 -13.34 2.46
N LEU A 16 8.20 -13.43 1.72
CA LEU A 16 9.56 -13.37 2.27
C LEU A 16 9.83 -12.01 2.93
N PHE A 17 9.36 -10.90 2.35
CA PHE A 17 9.51 -9.56 2.93
C PHE A 17 8.74 -9.41 4.24
N VAL A 18 7.52 -9.94 4.32
CA VAL A 18 6.69 -9.93 5.54
C VAL A 18 7.35 -10.74 6.66
N VAL A 19 7.93 -11.90 6.35
CA VAL A 19 8.62 -12.75 7.34
C VAL A 19 9.91 -12.08 7.83
N CYS A 20 10.68 -11.42 6.96
CA CYS A 20 11.89 -10.71 7.38
C CYS A 20 11.59 -9.49 8.28
N ALA A 21 10.48 -8.78 8.05
CA ALA A 21 10.07 -7.67 8.90
C ALA A 21 9.66 -8.12 10.31
N SER A 22 9.06 -9.29 10.45
CA SER A 22 8.59 -9.82 11.74
C SER A 22 9.72 -10.35 12.66
N THR A 23 10.91 -10.59 12.15
CA THR A 23 12.07 -11.09 12.93
C THR A 23 13.02 -9.99 13.39
N SER A 24 12.84 -8.74 12.93
CA SER A 24 13.68 -7.64 13.38
C SER A 24 13.11 -7.03 14.68
N HIS A 25 13.91 -6.96 15.73
CA HIS A 25 13.58 -6.23 16.96
C HIS A 25 13.36 -4.72 16.73
N ALA A 26 13.54 -4.24 15.52
CA ALA A 26 13.36 -2.82 15.14
C ALA A 26 11.90 -2.43 14.94
N PHE A 27 11.04 -3.35 14.49
CA PHE A 27 9.62 -3.09 14.24
C PHE A 27 8.75 -4.19 14.87
N GLN A 28 7.66 -3.77 15.52
CA GLN A 28 6.68 -4.68 16.13
C GLN A 28 5.35 -4.58 15.37
N PHE A 29 4.68 -5.72 15.21
CA PHE A 29 3.37 -5.76 14.59
C PHE A 29 2.37 -4.91 15.41
N ALA A 30 1.78 -3.92 14.77
CA ALA A 30 0.84 -2.98 15.37
C ALA A 30 -0.61 -3.27 14.98
N GLY A 31 -0.83 -3.76 13.75
CA GLY A 31 -2.17 -4.04 13.29
C GLY A 31 -2.25 -4.41 11.81
N ALA A 32 -3.48 -4.69 11.38
CA ALA A 32 -3.78 -4.94 9.98
C ALA A 32 -5.10 -4.27 9.59
N GLY A 33 -5.25 -3.97 8.31
CA GLY A 33 -6.41 -3.24 7.84
C GLY A 33 -6.64 -3.30 6.35
N ALA A 34 -7.62 -2.51 5.92
CA ALA A 34 -8.00 -2.38 4.53
C ALA A 34 -8.25 -0.91 4.16
N LYS A 35 -8.08 -0.60 2.88
CA LYS A 35 -8.34 0.70 2.27
C LYS A 35 -9.24 0.51 1.06
N VAL A 36 -10.07 1.49 0.79
CA VAL A 36 -10.84 1.61 -0.45
C VAL A 36 -10.77 3.04 -0.95
N GLY A 37 -10.86 3.25 -2.24
CA GLY A 37 -10.80 4.59 -2.80
C GLY A 37 -10.86 4.61 -4.31
N MET A 38 -10.33 5.70 -4.85
CA MET A 38 -10.21 5.94 -6.28
C MET A 38 -8.76 6.15 -6.64
N LEU A 39 -8.38 5.63 -7.79
CA LEU A 39 -7.06 5.75 -8.39
C LEU A 39 -7.22 6.39 -9.76
N ASP A 40 -6.36 7.34 -10.06
CA ASP A 40 -6.22 8.00 -11.37
C ASP A 40 -4.86 7.58 -11.97
N PRO A 41 -4.82 6.53 -12.79
CA PRO A 41 -3.60 6.09 -13.44
C PRO A 41 -3.37 6.89 -14.72
N GLU A 42 -2.13 7.31 -14.95
CA GLU A 42 -1.77 8.01 -16.19
C GLU A 42 -2.03 7.15 -17.42
N GLY A 43 -2.83 7.66 -18.35
CA GLY A 43 -3.15 6.97 -19.61
C GLY A 43 -4.30 5.96 -19.53
N SER A 44 -5.08 5.96 -18.45
CA SER A 44 -6.29 5.14 -18.31
C SER A 44 -7.40 5.93 -17.60
N ASP A 45 -8.60 5.38 -17.56
CA ASP A 45 -9.72 5.94 -16.80
C ASP A 45 -9.53 5.74 -15.30
N ASN A 46 -10.17 6.62 -14.50
CA ASN A 46 -10.23 6.48 -13.05
C ASN A 46 -10.78 5.10 -12.66
N ALA A 47 -10.14 4.46 -11.70
CA ALA A 47 -10.48 3.12 -11.28
C ALA A 47 -10.76 3.04 -9.77
N PRO A 48 -11.75 2.25 -9.34
CA PRO A 48 -11.87 1.89 -7.93
C PRO A 48 -10.66 1.06 -7.50
N VAL A 49 -10.18 1.32 -6.30
CA VAL A 49 -9.05 0.60 -5.71
C VAL A 49 -9.43 0.02 -4.36
N VAL A 50 -8.99 -1.21 -4.12
CA VAL A 50 -9.05 -1.87 -2.82
C VAL A 50 -7.64 -2.26 -2.39
N SER A 51 -7.37 -2.18 -1.10
CA SER A 51 -6.04 -2.51 -0.58
C SER A 51 -6.17 -3.20 0.77
N ALA A 52 -5.24 -4.13 1.04
CA ALA A 52 -4.99 -4.68 2.37
C ALA A 52 -3.59 -4.27 2.81
N HIS A 53 -3.40 -4.03 4.12
CA HIS A 53 -2.12 -3.62 4.67
C HIS A 53 -1.90 -4.21 6.07
N MET A 54 -0.62 -4.25 6.45
CA MET A 54 -0.18 -4.46 7.83
C MET A 54 0.58 -3.23 8.29
N GLU A 55 0.54 -2.95 9.60
CA GLU A 55 1.30 -1.89 10.23
C GLU A 55 2.27 -2.47 11.24
N PHE A 56 3.47 -1.91 11.27
CA PHE A 56 4.52 -2.24 12.21
C PHE A 56 5.07 -0.95 12.79
N ASP A 57 5.15 -0.89 14.11
CA ASP A 57 5.63 0.27 14.85
C ASP A 57 7.09 0.07 15.26
N GLN A 58 7.89 1.12 15.15
CA GLN A 58 9.21 1.16 15.74
C GLN A 58 9.09 1.69 17.19
N PRO A 59 9.33 0.85 18.22
CA PRO A 59 9.14 1.23 19.61
C PRO A 59 9.93 2.48 19.99
N GLY A 60 9.30 3.37 20.75
CA GLY A 60 9.93 4.61 21.24
C GLY A 60 10.09 5.70 20.18
N THR A 61 9.59 5.48 18.97
CA THR A 61 9.61 6.46 17.89
C THR A 61 8.19 6.71 17.34
N ARG A 62 8.09 7.54 16.30
CA ARG A 62 6.86 7.78 15.53
C ARG A 62 6.96 7.26 14.11
N TRP A 63 7.91 6.39 13.86
CA TRP A 63 8.10 5.74 12.57
C TRP A 63 7.33 4.44 12.49
N HIS A 64 6.71 4.23 11.36
CA HIS A 64 5.90 3.07 11.06
C HIS A 64 6.30 2.50 9.71
N LEU A 65 6.22 1.17 9.58
CA LEU A 65 6.40 0.44 8.34
C LEU A 65 5.06 -0.17 7.94
N MET A 66 4.68 -0.04 6.67
CA MET A 66 3.39 -0.49 6.17
C MET A 66 3.54 -1.24 4.83
N PRO A 67 3.76 -2.56 4.85
CA PRO A 67 3.57 -3.38 3.67
C PRO A 67 2.08 -3.42 3.29
N SER A 68 1.80 -3.31 1.98
CA SER A 68 0.43 -3.34 1.47
C SER A 68 0.34 -3.96 0.09
N MET A 69 -0.85 -4.46 -0.25
CA MET A 69 -1.22 -4.89 -1.59
C MET A 69 -2.44 -4.11 -2.03
N MET A 70 -2.42 -3.62 -3.26
CA MET A 70 -3.52 -2.86 -3.86
C MET A 70 -3.95 -3.55 -5.15
N LEU A 71 -5.26 -3.62 -5.35
CA LEU A 71 -5.92 -4.11 -6.55
C LEU A 71 -6.83 -3.03 -7.10
N TRP A 72 -6.77 -2.80 -8.40
CA TRP A 72 -7.65 -1.90 -9.10
C TRP A 72 -7.96 -2.41 -10.49
N ASN A 73 -9.09 -1.98 -11.03
CA ASN A 73 -9.53 -2.34 -12.38
C ASN A 73 -10.17 -1.14 -13.04
N SER A 74 -9.69 -0.78 -14.22
CA SER A 74 -10.30 0.17 -15.14
C SER A 74 -10.95 -0.55 -16.33
N ASN A 75 -11.57 0.19 -17.24
CA ASN A 75 -12.19 -0.39 -18.44
C ASN A 75 -11.20 -1.02 -19.42
N SER A 76 -9.91 -0.76 -19.27
CA SER A 76 -8.87 -1.19 -20.23
C SER A 76 -7.68 -1.88 -19.57
N MET A 77 -7.62 -1.95 -18.25
CA MET A 77 -6.44 -2.44 -17.56
C MET A 77 -6.76 -2.89 -16.13
N THR A 78 -6.16 -3.99 -15.71
CA THR A 78 -6.14 -4.42 -14.32
C THR A 78 -4.75 -4.22 -13.74
N GLY A 79 -4.66 -3.69 -12.50
CA GLY A 79 -3.40 -3.48 -11.80
C GLY A 79 -3.34 -4.16 -10.44
N LEU A 80 -2.17 -4.72 -10.13
CA LEU A 80 -1.81 -5.26 -8.84
C LEU A 80 -0.52 -4.58 -8.38
N ASN A 81 -0.57 -3.91 -7.24
CA ASN A 81 0.57 -3.19 -6.67
C ASN A 81 0.94 -3.79 -5.31
N GLY A 82 2.20 -4.17 -5.14
CA GLY A 82 2.78 -4.54 -3.85
C GLY A 82 3.68 -3.41 -3.35
N ASN A 83 3.43 -2.90 -2.14
CA ASN A 83 4.14 -1.73 -1.61
C ASN A 83 4.78 -2.03 -0.26
N VAL A 84 5.91 -1.38 -0.01
CA VAL A 84 6.53 -1.27 1.32
C VAL A 84 6.77 0.21 1.58
N ASP A 85 6.03 0.75 2.50
CA ASP A 85 5.98 2.16 2.83
C ASP A 85 6.51 2.40 4.23
N MET A 86 7.19 3.52 4.45
CA MET A 86 7.60 4.02 5.75
C MET A 86 7.01 5.42 5.95
N TYR A 87 6.41 5.68 7.10
CA TYR A 87 5.77 6.96 7.39
C TYR A 87 6.00 7.41 8.83
N TYR A 88 5.80 8.69 9.04
CA TYR A 88 6.00 9.38 10.31
C TYR A 88 4.70 10.05 10.77
N HIS A 89 4.33 9.85 12.05
CA HIS A 89 3.22 10.55 12.68
C HIS A 89 3.69 11.89 13.27
N PHE A 90 3.04 12.95 12.85
CA PHE A 90 3.28 14.28 13.42
C PHE A 90 2.57 14.44 14.75
N VAL A 91 3.10 15.33 15.58
CA VAL A 91 2.43 15.70 16.84
C VAL A 91 1.15 16.45 16.52
N SER A 92 0.06 16.08 17.17
CA SER A 92 -1.21 16.78 17.09
C SER A 92 -1.82 16.88 18.46
N GLU A 93 -2.35 18.05 18.82
CA GLU A 93 -3.09 18.28 20.06
C GLU A 93 -4.57 17.87 19.94
N GLY A 94 -5.03 17.54 18.73
CA GLY A 94 -6.40 17.13 18.44
C GLY A 94 -6.58 15.61 18.34
N SER A 95 -7.82 15.20 18.07
CA SER A 95 -8.19 13.80 17.83
C SER A 95 -7.70 13.26 16.48
N ALA A 96 -7.24 14.11 15.56
CA ALA A 96 -6.72 13.75 14.26
C ALA A 96 -5.19 13.82 14.27
N THR A 97 -4.52 12.74 13.89
CA THR A 97 -3.05 12.67 13.79
C THR A 97 -2.63 12.69 12.33
N PRO A 98 -2.00 13.78 11.83
CA PRO A 98 -1.44 13.82 10.49
C PRO A 98 -0.24 12.87 10.37
N TYR A 99 -0.05 12.35 9.17
CA TYR A 99 1.13 11.56 8.83
C TYR A 99 1.57 11.80 7.38
N ALA A 100 2.83 11.55 7.12
CA ALA A 100 3.37 11.55 5.77
C ALA A 100 4.47 10.48 5.65
N GLY A 101 4.65 9.97 4.46
CA GLY A 101 5.59 8.91 4.22
C GLY A 101 5.99 8.75 2.77
N THR A 102 6.94 7.85 2.58
CA THR A 102 7.44 7.43 1.28
C THR A 102 7.67 5.93 1.27
N GLY A 103 7.74 5.35 0.09
CA GLY A 103 7.98 3.92 -0.05
C GLY A 103 8.34 3.51 -1.45
N ILE A 104 8.49 2.23 -1.63
CA ILE A 104 8.71 1.59 -2.92
C ILE A 104 7.58 0.62 -3.22
N GLY A 105 7.20 0.55 -4.49
CA GLY A 105 6.18 -0.37 -4.98
C GLY A 105 6.67 -1.18 -6.16
N ILE A 106 6.06 -2.33 -6.34
CA ILE A 106 6.13 -3.14 -7.55
C ILE A 106 4.73 -3.15 -8.13
N ASP A 107 4.58 -2.55 -9.30
CA ASP A 107 3.33 -2.43 -10.01
C ASP A 107 3.29 -3.45 -11.14
N HIS A 108 2.27 -4.29 -11.16
CA HIS A 108 1.99 -5.21 -12.26
C HIS A 108 0.71 -4.76 -12.95
N PHE A 109 0.82 -4.50 -14.24
CA PHE A 109 -0.28 -4.08 -15.11
C PHE A 109 -0.59 -5.16 -16.12
N ASP A 110 -1.85 -5.50 -16.26
CA ASP A 110 -2.35 -6.44 -17.26
C ASP A 110 -3.39 -5.73 -18.12
N PRO A 111 -3.01 -5.28 -19.33
CA PRO A 111 -3.95 -4.66 -20.28
C PRO A 111 -4.96 -5.68 -20.79
N ASP A 112 -6.20 -5.26 -21.00
CA ASP A 112 -7.23 -6.08 -21.65
C ASP A 112 -6.91 -6.18 -23.14
N GLY A 113 -6.24 -7.27 -23.55
CA GLY A 113 -5.85 -7.49 -24.93
C GLY A 113 -4.74 -8.53 -25.13
N PRO A 114 -4.23 -8.67 -26.36
CA PRO A 114 -3.15 -9.63 -26.67
C PRO A 114 -1.77 -9.21 -26.12
N ASP A 115 -1.66 -8.02 -25.54
CA ASP A 115 -0.41 -7.48 -25.03
C ASP A 115 -0.02 -8.17 -23.71
N ASN A 116 1.28 -8.42 -23.55
CA ASN A 116 1.81 -9.02 -22.31
C ASN A 116 1.82 -7.99 -21.19
N GLY A 117 1.33 -8.40 -20.01
CA GLY A 117 1.42 -7.62 -18.80
C GLY A 117 2.84 -7.13 -18.47
N SER A 118 2.97 -5.99 -17.88
CA SER A 118 4.26 -5.37 -17.52
C SER A 118 4.40 -5.18 -16.02
N THR A 119 5.62 -5.42 -15.51
CA THR A 119 5.97 -5.19 -14.09
C THR A 119 6.97 -4.05 -13.98
N ARG A 120 6.75 -3.14 -13.04
CA ARG A 120 7.56 -1.93 -12.87
C ARG A 120 7.80 -1.62 -11.39
N LEU A 121 8.87 -0.87 -11.14
CA LEU A 121 9.14 -0.27 -9.85
C LEU A 121 8.53 1.14 -9.81
N GLY A 122 7.94 1.50 -8.68
CA GLY A 122 7.42 2.83 -8.38
C GLY A 122 7.97 3.36 -7.06
N LEU A 123 8.02 4.69 -6.96
CA LEU A 123 8.29 5.40 -5.71
C LEU A 123 6.99 6.02 -5.22
N ASN A 124 6.62 5.73 -3.97
CA ASN A 124 5.43 6.25 -3.33
C ASN A 124 5.77 7.49 -2.51
N LEU A 125 4.93 8.51 -2.63
CA LEU A 125 4.86 9.65 -1.73
C LEU A 125 3.42 9.79 -1.27
N PHE A 126 3.17 9.83 0.03
CA PHE A 126 1.81 9.88 0.54
C PHE A 126 1.71 10.66 1.84
N GLY A 127 0.50 11.08 2.14
CA GLY A 127 0.17 11.73 3.38
C GLY A 127 -1.31 11.59 3.69
N GLY A 128 -1.64 11.73 4.98
CA GLY A 128 -3.01 11.54 5.41
C GLY A 128 -3.25 12.00 6.83
N VAL A 129 -4.45 11.68 7.29
CA VAL A 129 -4.90 11.95 8.67
C VAL A 129 -5.51 10.68 9.23
N ARG A 130 -5.17 10.39 10.47
CA ARG A 130 -5.65 9.24 11.24
C ARG A 130 -6.55 9.71 12.38
N PHE A 131 -7.64 8.99 12.60
CA PHE A 131 -8.63 9.23 13.64
C PHE A 131 -8.71 7.99 14.54
N PRO A 132 -8.41 8.10 15.84
CA PRO A 132 -8.42 6.95 16.75
C PRO A 132 -9.82 6.39 16.96
N MET A 133 -9.89 5.07 17.08
CA MET A 133 -11.07 4.30 17.51
C MET A 133 -10.69 3.42 18.71
N SER A 134 -11.69 2.80 19.35
CA SER A 134 -11.46 1.93 20.51
C SER A 134 -10.52 0.74 20.21
N ASN A 135 -10.59 0.15 19.01
CA ASN A 135 -9.82 -1.02 18.63
C ASN A 135 -8.95 -0.78 17.38
N GLY A 136 -8.56 0.47 17.12
CA GLY A 136 -7.81 0.79 15.92
C GLY A 136 -7.89 2.25 15.54
N HIS A 137 -7.88 2.53 14.24
CA HIS A 137 -8.05 3.87 13.72
C HIS A 137 -8.66 3.84 12.32
N LEU A 138 -9.42 4.88 12.01
CA LEU A 138 -9.79 5.26 10.65
C LEU A 138 -8.73 6.19 10.08
N PHE A 139 -8.60 6.23 8.77
CA PHE A 139 -7.71 7.20 8.13
C PHE A 139 -8.17 7.57 6.73
N MET A 140 -7.69 8.72 6.27
CA MET A 140 -7.75 9.17 4.88
C MET A 140 -6.34 9.40 4.38
N GLU A 141 -6.05 8.97 3.16
CA GLU A 141 -4.72 9.00 2.56
C GLU A 141 -4.79 9.48 1.11
N GLY A 142 -3.99 10.49 0.77
CA GLY A 142 -3.65 10.83 -0.60
C GLY A 142 -2.28 10.28 -0.93
N ARG A 143 -2.13 9.62 -2.09
CA ARG A 143 -0.89 8.98 -2.53
C ARG A 143 -0.57 9.35 -3.97
N TYR A 144 0.68 9.61 -4.22
CA TYR A 144 1.28 9.71 -5.54
C TYR A 144 2.33 8.61 -5.71
N THR A 145 2.20 7.82 -6.76
CA THR A 145 3.19 6.81 -7.14
C THR A 145 3.89 7.27 -8.43
N ALA A 146 5.16 7.62 -8.31
CA ALA A 146 6.01 7.95 -9.43
C ALA A 146 6.54 6.67 -10.07
N SER A 147 6.07 6.36 -11.25
CA SER A 147 6.52 5.25 -12.08
C SER A 147 6.50 5.69 -13.55
N ARG A 148 6.74 4.80 -14.50
CA ARG A 148 6.57 5.14 -15.94
C ARG A 148 5.11 5.51 -16.28
N TYR A 149 4.14 4.99 -15.53
CA TYR A 149 2.76 5.45 -15.51
C TYR A 149 2.47 5.92 -14.09
N SER A 150 2.56 7.23 -13.89
CA SER A 150 2.32 7.83 -12.60
C SER A 150 0.86 7.64 -12.18
N GLN A 151 0.61 7.53 -10.90
CA GLN A 151 -0.72 7.30 -10.36
C GLN A 151 -0.97 8.22 -9.18
N VAL A 152 -2.17 8.78 -9.12
CA VAL A 152 -2.69 9.49 -7.95
C VAL A 152 -3.82 8.68 -7.36
N SER A 153 -3.86 8.51 -6.04
CA SER A 153 -4.99 7.87 -5.39
C SER A 153 -5.44 8.63 -4.15
N LEU A 154 -6.73 8.57 -3.89
CA LEU A 154 -7.36 9.04 -2.66
C LEU A 154 -8.11 7.87 -2.04
N MET A 155 -7.73 7.50 -0.82
CA MET A 155 -8.25 6.31 -0.14
C MET A 155 -8.70 6.64 1.28
N GLY A 156 -9.74 5.95 1.74
CA GLY A 156 -10.12 5.84 3.13
C GLY A 156 -9.92 4.42 3.62
N GLY A 157 -9.57 4.25 4.88
CA GLY A 157 -9.32 2.92 5.40
C GLY A 157 -9.48 2.80 6.91
N VAL A 158 -9.35 1.57 7.36
CA VAL A 158 -9.38 1.20 8.77
C VAL A 158 -8.21 0.25 9.06
N THR A 159 -7.56 0.46 10.20
CA THR A 159 -6.60 -0.48 10.77
C THR A 159 -7.12 -0.94 12.12
N PHE A 160 -7.14 -2.25 12.35
CA PHE A 160 -7.41 -2.86 13.64
C PHE A 160 -6.09 -3.20 14.32
N LEU A 161 -5.96 -2.83 15.59
CA LEU A 161 -4.74 -3.10 16.36
C LEU A 161 -4.58 -4.59 16.60
N GLY A 162 -3.35 -5.08 16.41
CA GLY A 162 -2.94 -6.41 16.86
C GLY A 162 -2.93 -6.45 18.40
N ARG A 163 -3.43 -7.54 18.97
CA ARG A 163 -3.35 -7.81 20.43
C ARG A 163 -2.03 -8.46 20.78
#